data_ac7ecda8b9ad78770491bdfe6d487c8e
#
_entry.id   ac7ecda8b9ad78770491bdfe6d487c8e
#
_cell.length_a   1.000
_cell.length_b   1.000
_cell.length_c   1.000
_cell.angle_alpha   90.00
_cell.angle_beta   90.00
_cell.angle_gamma   90.00
#
_symmetry.space_group_name_H-M   'P 1'
#
loop_
_entity.id
_entity.type
_entity.pdbx_description
1 polymer ?
#
loop_
_entity_poly.entity_id
_entity_poly.type
_entity_poly.pdbx_seq_one_letter_code
_entity_poly.pdbx_strand_id
1 'polypeptide(L)'
;MTIRVLLADDQALIRAGYKLILDGKPGIEVVGEAGHGADAVRLARTTRADVVLMDIRMPEMDGLEATRRITADEDLDGVRILVLTTFENDDNVVRALRAGASGFLGKNMEPDELVHAVRTVAAGEALLSAAATRSLICQFLSRPELEPLPEPEFGRLDTLTEREREILILVAHGLSNEEIAVRLHVSPLTAKTHVNRAMTKLGIRDRAQLVVLAYQRGLVRPGEKLT
;
A
#
# COMPACT_ATOMS: atom_id res chain seq x y z
N MET A 1 15.28 10.76 10.37
CA MET A 1 15.38 9.44 9.73
C MET A 1 15.24 9.68 8.23
N THR A 2 16.13 9.13 7.42
CA THR A 2 16.09 9.30 5.94
C THR A 2 15.34 8.12 5.33
N ILE A 3 14.35 8.38 4.47
CA ILE A 3 13.59 7.36 3.76
C ILE A 3 14.41 6.90 2.56
N ARG A 4 14.69 5.60 2.49
CA ARG A 4 15.50 4.96 1.44
C ARG A 4 14.59 4.43 0.34
N VAL A 5 14.67 5.01 -0.85
CA VAL A 5 13.77 4.71 -1.98
C VAL A 5 14.49 3.93 -3.06
N LEU A 6 13.93 2.79 -3.46
CA LEU A 6 14.33 2.03 -4.65
C LEU A 6 13.37 2.35 -5.79
N LEU A 7 13.91 2.66 -6.97
CA LEU A 7 13.14 2.91 -8.19
C LEU A 7 13.14 1.66 -9.08
N ALA A 8 11.98 1.19 -9.48
CA ALA A 8 11.81 0.04 -10.38
C ALA A 8 10.84 0.40 -11.53
N ASP A 9 11.40 0.64 -12.71
CA ASP A 9 10.69 1.01 -13.94
C ASP A 9 11.58 0.61 -15.13
N ASP A 10 11.03 0.10 -16.22
CA ASP A 10 11.82 -0.28 -17.39
C ASP A 10 12.32 0.94 -18.19
N GLN A 11 11.67 2.08 -18.04
CA GLN A 11 11.99 3.32 -18.76
C GLN A 11 13.04 4.15 -18.00
N ALA A 12 14.28 4.16 -18.49
CA ALA A 12 15.39 4.88 -17.87
C ALA A 12 15.12 6.39 -17.68
N LEU A 13 14.38 7.01 -18.60
CA LEU A 13 14.05 8.44 -18.52
C LEU A 13 13.08 8.72 -17.34
N ILE A 14 12.12 7.83 -17.13
CA ILE A 14 11.17 7.92 -16.01
C ILE A 14 11.91 7.76 -14.68
N ARG A 15 12.81 6.76 -14.56
CA ARG A 15 13.62 6.60 -13.36
C ARG A 15 14.47 7.83 -13.06
N ALA A 16 15.13 8.39 -14.09
CA ALA A 16 15.93 9.60 -13.93
C ALA A 16 15.08 10.79 -13.47
N GLY A 17 13.85 10.92 -13.98
CA GLY A 17 12.89 11.95 -13.55
C GLY A 17 12.51 11.80 -12.08
N TYR A 18 12.13 10.61 -11.63
CA TYR A 18 11.79 10.35 -10.23
C TYR A 18 12.99 10.57 -9.31
N LYS A 19 14.17 10.15 -9.73
CA LYS A 19 15.41 10.40 -8.99
C LYS A 19 15.65 11.87 -8.77
N LEU A 20 15.55 12.69 -9.83
CA LEU A 20 15.73 14.14 -9.74
C LEU A 20 14.73 14.78 -8.78
N ILE A 21 13.47 14.34 -8.79
CA ILE A 21 12.42 14.85 -7.90
C ILE A 21 12.73 14.50 -6.44
N LEU A 22 13.15 13.26 -6.17
CA LEU A 22 13.31 12.74 -4.81
C LEU A 22 14.66 13.16 -4.17
N ASP A 23 15.76 13.11 -4.90
CA ASP A 23 17.09 13.49 -4.38
C ASP A 23 17.18 14.98 -3.95
N GLY A 24 16.30 15.82 -4.50
CA GLY A 24 16.18 17.22 -4.07
C GLY A 24 15.39 17.46 -2.79
N LYS A 25 14.84 16.41 -2.16
CA LYS A 25 13.91 16.55 -1.01
C LYS A 25 14.57 16.13 0.31
N PRO A 26 14.51 16.96 1.35
CA PRO A 26 15.09 16.61 2.65
C PRO A 26 14.49 15.33 3.23
N GLY A 27 15.36 14.43 3.70
CA GLY A 27 14.95 13.19 4.35
C GLY A 27 14.51 12.08 3.40
N ILE A 28 14.82 12.17 2.10
CA ILE A 28 14.62 11.11 1.10
C ILE A 28 15.94 10.86 0.37
N GLU A 29 16.27 9.60 0.12
CA GLU A 29 17.48 9.17 -0.61
C GLU A 29 17.10 8.05 -1.58
N VAL A 30 17.48 8.18 -2.86
CA VAL A 30 17.34 7.10 -3.84
C VAL A 30 18.54 6.16 -3.71
N VAL A 31 18.30 4.93 -3.24
CA VAL A 31 19.34 3.95 -2.90
C VAL A 31 19.61 2.93 -4.00
N GLY A 32 18.81 2.92 -5.07
CA GLY A 32 19.02 2.01 -6.20
C GLY A 32 18.00 2.23 -7.31
N GLU A 33 18.33 1.66 -8.48
CA GLU A 33 17.50 1.68 -9.69
C GLU A 33 17.45 0.28 -10.29
N ALA A 34 16.26 -0.19 -10.66
CA ALA A 34 15.99 -1.46 -11.32
C ALA A 34 15.25 -1.24 -12.64
N GLY A 35 15.64 -1.95 -13.71
CA GLY A 35 14.96 -1.94 -15.00
C GLY A 35 13.95 -3.07 -15.20
N HIS A 36 13.88 -4.03 -14.27
CA HIS A 36 12.94 -5.14 -14.27
C HIS A 36 12.70 -5.70 -12.86
N GLY A 37 11.64 -6.50 -12.69
CA GLY A 37 11.20 -6.96 -11.37
C GLY A 37 12.21 -7.82 -10.62
N ALA A 38 13.00 -8.65 -11.32
CA ALA A 38 14.00 -9.50 -10.66
C ALA A 38 15.12 -8.67 -10.01
N ASP A 39 15.57 -7.60 -10.66
CA ASP A 39 16.52 -6.66 -10.08
C ASP A 39 15.89 -5.89 -8.90
N ALA A 40 14.62 -5.51 -9.00
CA ALA A 40 13.93 -4.84 -7.90
C ALA A 40 13.91 -5.72 -6.64
N VAL A 41 13.58 -7.01 -6.75
CA VAL A 41 13.62 -7.96 -5.63
C VAL A 41 15.02 -8.08 -5.04
N ARG A 42 16.04 -8.26 -5.89
CA ARG A 42 17.43 -8.37 -5.44
C ARG A 42 17.94 -7.10 -4.76
N LEU A 43 17.64 -5.94 -5.34
CA LEU A 43 18.06 -4.64 -4.80
C LEU A 43 17.31 -4.28 -3.51
N ALA A 44 16.04 -4.62 -3.37
CA ALA A 44 15.31 -4.41 -2.12
C ALA A 44 16.04 -5.02 -0.92
N ARG A 45 16.58 -6.25 -1.08
CA ARG A 45 17.39 -6.93 -0.05
C ARG A 45 18.72 -6.23 0.22
N THR A 46 19.45 -5.87 -0.83
CA THR A 46 20.83 -5.38 -0.69
C THR A 46 20.92 -3.91 -0.30
N THR A 47 19.95 -3.09 -0.68
CA THR A 47 19.93 -1.65 -0.40
C THR A 47 19.20 -1.28 0.86
N ARG A 48 18.52 -2.22 1.53
CA ARG A 48 17.66 -1.93 2.70
C ARG A 48 16.71 -0.77 2.41
N ALA A 49 16.00 -0.86 1.30
CA ALA A 49 15.02 0.15 0.93
C ALA A 49 13.84 0.15 1.91
N ASP A 50 13.36 1.34 2.27
CA ASP A 50 12.12 1.49 3.06
C ASP A 50 10.91 1.50 2.14
N VAL A 51 11.05 2.09 0.95
CA VAL A 51 9.99 2.21 -0.07
C VAL A 51 10.53 1.79 -1.43
N VAL A 52 9.75 0.99 -2.16
CA VAL A 52 9.98 0.67 -3.56
C VAL A 52 8.92 1.36 -4.41
N LEU A 53 9.33 2.26 -5.31
CA LEU A 53 8.46 2.76 -6.39
C LEU A 53 8.48 1.72 -7.50
N MET A 54 7.36 1.06 -7.75
CA MET A 54 7.27 -0.12 -8.60
C MET A 54 6.37 0.13 -9.80
N ASP A 55 6.93 0.13 -11.00
CA ASP A 55 6.10 0.04 -12.21
C ASP A 55 5.49 -1.36 -12.35
N ILE A 56 4.28 -1.43 -12.88
CA ILE A 56 3.59 -2.71 -13.13
C ILE A 56 4.20 -3.41 -14.34
N ARG A 57 4.46 -2.67 -15.41
CA ARG A 57 4.87 -3.25 -16.70
C ARG A 57 6.37 -3.19 -16.87
N MET A 58 7.03 -4.28 -16.57
CA MET A 58 8.47 -4.43 -16.80
C MET A 58 8.76 -5.76 -17.53
N PRO A 59 9.85 -5.83 -18.31
CA PRO A 59 10.26 -7.07 -18.98
C PRO A 59 10.71 -8.14 -17.97
N GLU A 60 10.79 -9.39 -18.41
CA GLU A 60 11.25 -10.57 -17.66
C GLU A 60 10.37 -10.91 -16.43
N MET A 61 10.25 -10.00 -15.49
CA MET A 61 9.41 -10.11 -14.31
C MET A 61 8.63 -8.80 -14.15
N ASP A 62 7.32 -8.88 -14.18
CA ASP A 62 6.45 -7.72 -13.97
C ASP A 62 6.45 -7.23 -12.50
N GLY A 63 6.00 -5.99 -12.29
CA GLY A 63 5.99 -5.38 -10.96
C GLY A 63 5.03 -6.04 -9.97
N LEU A 64 3.97 -6.71 -10.45
CA LEU A 64 3.04 -7.42 -9.57
C LEU A 64 3.68 -8.69 -9.01
N GLU A 65 4.42 -9.43 -9.85
CA GLU A 65 5.17 -10.59 -9.39
C GLU A 65 6.33 -10.19 -8.47
N ALA A 66 7.05 -9.10 -8.81
CA ALA A 66 8.08 -8.54 -7.95
C ALA A 66 7.51 -8.11 -6.58
N THR A 67 6.35 -7.46 -6.58
CA THR A 67 5.63 -7.08 -5.36
C THR A 67 5.33 -8.31 -4.51
N ARG A 68 4.74 -9.37 -5.07
CA ARG A 68 4.46 -10.61 -4.33
C ARG A 68 5.72 -11.22 -3.71
N ARG A 69 6.84 -11.25 -4.44
CA ARG A 69 8.11 -11.80 -3.92
C ARG A 69 8.70 -10.99 -2.79
N ILE A 70 8.65 -9.66 -2.91
CA ILE A 70 9.14 -8.76 -1.84
C ILE A 70 8.25 -8.90 -0.60
N THR A 71 6.95 -8.96 -0.79
CA THR A 71 5.99 -9.01 0.34
C THR A 71 5.92 -10.37 1.03
N ALA A 72 6.28 -11.46 0.32
CA ALA A 72 6.36 -12.80 0.89
C ALA A 72 7.70 -13.09 1.58
N ASP A 73 8.66 -12.18 1.51
CA ASP A 73 10.00 -12.35 2.07
C ASP A 73 10.05 -11.76 3.49
N GLU A 74 10.23 -12.61 4.49
CA GLU A 74 10.31 -12.22 5.91
C GLU A 74 11.45 -11.23 6.19
N ASP A 75 12.57 -11.32 5.46
CA ASP A 75 13.69 -10.38 5.58
C ASP A 75 13.35 -8.98 5.06
N LEU A 76 12.26 -8.84 4.29
CA LEU A 76 11.79 -7.59 3.69
C LEU A 76 10.46 -7.07 4.30
N ASP A 77 10.07 -7.57 5.47
CA ASP A 77 8.79 -7.20 6.09
C ASP A 77 8.62 -5.68 6.35
N GLY A 78 9.73 -4.96 6.52
CA GLY A 78 9.76 -3.50 6.66
C GLY A 78 9.57 -2.72 5.34
N VAL A 79 9.75 -3.36 4.18
CA VAL A 79 9.71 -2.70 2.86
C VAL A 79 8.27 -2.41 2.45
N ARG A 80 7.99 -1.17 2.06
CA ARG A 80 6.68 -0.74 1.54
C ARG A 80 6.73 -0.57 0.03
N ILE A 81 5.67 -0.94 -0.67
CA ILE A 81 5.62 -0.88 -2.13
C ILE A 81 4.55 0.10 -2.58
N LEU A 82 4.98 1.17 -3.26
CA LEU A 82 4.13 2.13 -3.94
C LEU A 82 4.13 1.81 -5.43
N VAL A 83 3.01 1.29 -5.92
CA VAL A 83 2.88 0.91 -7.33
C VAL A 83 2.58 2.15 -8.17
N LEU A 84 3.33 2.31 -9.27
CA LEU A 84 3.15 3.37 -10.25
C LEU A 84 2.57 2.81 -11.56
N THR A 85 1.63 3.53 -12.18
CA THR A 85 1.04 3.11 -13.45
C THR A 85 0.61 4.28 -14.32
N THR A 86 0.63 4.07 -15.64
CA THR A 86 0.06 5.02 -16.62
C THR A 86 -1.46 4.86 -16.78
N PHE A 87 -2.02 3.73 -16.35
CA PHE A 87 -3.43 3.41 -16.52
C PHE A 87 -4.05 3.12 -15.15
N GLU A 88 -4.94 3.98 -14.72
CA GLU A 88 -5.80 3.79 -13.55
C GLU A 88 -6.94 2.79 -13.86
N ASN A 89 -6.62 1.69 -14.57
CA ASN A 89 -7.59 0.61 -14.71
C ASN A 89 -7.78 -0.07 -13.38
N ASP A 90 -9.01 -0.12 -12.95
CA ASP A 90 -9.45 -0.71 -11.69
C ASP A 90 -8.85 -2.11 -11.43
N ASP A 91 -8.69 -2.94 -12.48
CA ASP A 91 -8.08 -4.28 -12.39
C ASP A 91 -6.63 -4.25 -11.87
N ASN A 92 -5.81 -3.29 -12.26
CA ASN A 92 -4.41 -3.19 -11.86
C ASN A 92 -4.27 -2.77 -10.38
N VAL A 93 -5.14 -1.90 -9.90
CA VAL A 93 -5.16 -1.46 -8.49
C VAL A 93 -5.45 -2.65 -7.58
N VAL A 94 -6.49 -3.43 -7.90
CA VAL A 94 -6.85 -4.62 -7.11
C VAL A 94 -5.74 -5.66 -7.10
N ARG A 95 -5.15 -5.93 -8.28
CA ARG A 95 -4.05 -6.90 -8.40
C ARG A 95 -2.82 -6.46 -7.62
N ALA A 96 -2.47 -5.16 -7.64
CA ALA A 96 -1.35 -4.60 -6.89
C ALA A 96 -1.56 -4.76 -5.38
N LEU A 97 -2.74 -4.41 -4.87
CA LEU A 97 -3.05 -4.53 -3.45
C LEU A 97 -3.12 -5.99 -2.99
N ARG A 98 -3.67 -6.88 -3.82
CA ARG A 98 -3.61 -8.33 -3.54
C ARG A 98 -2.19 -8.88 -3.55
N ALA A 99 -1.30 -8.31 -4.36
CA ALA A 99 0.11 -8.65 -4.34
C ALA A 99 0.85 -8.12 -3.10
N GLY A 100 0.19 -7.30 -2.26
CA GLY A 100 0.74 -6.73 -1.04
C GLY A 100 1.26 -5.29 -1.18
N ALA A 101 0.87 -4.56 -2.25
CA ALA A 101 1.24 -3.15 -2.36
C ALA A 101 0.65 -2.31 -1.23
N SER A 102 1.42 -1.36 -0.73
CA SER A 102 1.06 -0.42 0.34
C SER A 102 0.35 0.83 -0.18
N GLY A 103 0.45 1.07 -1.50
CA GLY A 103 -0.18 2.21 -2.15
C GLY A 103 -0.13 2.11 -3.67
N PHE A 104 -0.85 3.02 -4.31
CA PHE A 104 -0.98 3.09 -5.76
C PHE A 104 -1.05 4.54 -6.22
N LEU A 105 -0.35 4.90 -7.29
CA LEU A 105 -0.27 6.26 -7.79
C LEU A 105 -0.17 6.26 -9.33
N GLY A 106 -0.83 7.22 -9.99
CA GLY A 106 -0.72 7.42 -11.42
C GLY A 106 0.62 8.04 -11.81
N LYS A 107 1.24 7.62 -12.91
CA LYS A 107 2.51 8.21 -13.41
C LYS A 107 2.37 9.66 -13.89
N ASN A 108 1.14 10.17 -14.02
CA ASN A 108 0.81 11.57 -14.36
C ASN A 108 0.74 12.51 -13.15
N MET A 109 1.14 12.03 -11.96
CA MET A 109 1.15 12.80 -10.72
C MET A 109 2.09 14.01 -10.77
N GLU A 110 1.77 15.01 -9.97
CA GLU A 110 2.66 16.14 -9.75
C GLU A 110 3.86 15.76 -8.85
N PRO A 111 5.04 16.42 -9.00
CA PRO A 111 6.24 16.11 -8.21
C PRO A 111 6.03 16.11 -6.69
N ASP A 112 5.26 17.06 -6.17
CA ASP A 112 5.00 17.15 -4.73
C ASP A 112 4.06 16.06 -4.24
N GLU A 113 3.18 15.55 -5.09
CA GLU A 113 2.32 14.41 -4.81
C GLU A 113 3.15 13.13 -4.66
N LEU A 114 4.17 12.90 -5.52
CA LEU A 114 5.09 11.78 -5.39
C LEU A 114 5.83 11.81 -4.04
N VAL A 115 6.34 12.99 -3.66
CA VAL A 115 7.06 13.17 -2.40
C VAL A 115 6.15 12.90 -1.20
N HIS A 116 4.91 13.41 -1.25
CA HIS A 116 3.91 13.16 -0.22
C HIS A 116 3.59 11.67 -0.12
N ALA A 117 3.38 11.01 -1.26
CA ALA A 117 3.10 9.57 -1.35
C ALA A 117 4.20 8.72 -0.71
N VAL A 118 5.47 9.00 -1.04
CA VAL A 118 6.63 8.30 -0.45
C VAL A 118 6.65 8.44 1.07
N ARG A 119 6.42 9.65 1.59
CA ARG A 119 6.40 9.88 3.05
C ARG A 119 5.24 9.18 3.75
N THR A 120 4.07 9.21 3.15
CA THR A 120 2.85 8.57 3.65
C THR A 120 3.03 7.06 3.76
N VAL A 121 3.51 6.44 2.68
CA VAL A 121 3.74 5.00 2.63
C VAL A 121 4.86 4.57 3.58
N ALA A 122 5.96 5.33 3.66
CA ALA A 122 7.04 5.06 4.61
C ALA A 122 6.57 5.15 6.09
N ALA A 123 5.56 5.97 6.38
CA ALA A 123 4.95 6.05 7.70
C ALA A 123 3.99 4.89 8.03
N GLY A 124 3.81 3.94 7.09
CA GLY A 124 2.86 2.82 7.21
C GLY A 124 1.40 3.23 6.99
N GLU A 125 1.17 4.43 6.46
CA GLU A 125 -0.16 4.90 6.07
C GLU A 125 -0.43 4.47 4.62
N ALA A 126 -1.66 4.01 4.33
CA ALA A 126 -2.01 3.64 2.96
C ALA A 126 -2.27 4.88 2.11
N LEU A 127 -1.64 4.94 0.96
CA LEU A 127 -1.98 5.92 -0.06
C LEU A 127 -3.06 5.31 -0.98
N LEU A 128 -4.28 5.26 -0.48
CA LEU A 128 -5.46 4.92 -1.26
C LEU A 128 -6.34 6.16 -1.30
N SER A 129 -6.47 6.75 -2.48
CA SER A 129 -7.51 7.77 -2.69
C SER A 129 -8.88 7.15 -2.41
N ALA A 130 -9.85 7.95 -2.00
CA ALA A 130 -11.23 7.48 -1.83
C ALA A 130 -11.80 6.86 -3.14
N ALA A 131 -11.29 7.27 -4.30
CA ALA A 131 -11.60 6.68 -5.60
C ALA A 131 -10.96 5.29 -5.76
N ALA A 132 -9.67 5.13 -5.43
CA ALA A 132 -8.98 3.83 -5.48
C ALA A 132 -9.60 2.84 -4.50
N THR A 133 -9.98 3.28 -3.30
CA THR A 133 -10.71 2.45 -2.34
C THR A 133 -12.07 2.01 -2.90
N ARG A 134 -12.85 2.91 -3.50
CA ARG A 134 -14.14 2.56 -4.13
C ARG A 134 -13.96 1.60 -5.30
N SER A 135 -12.94 1.78 -6.12
CA SER A 135 -12.63 0.90 -7.24
C SER A 135 -12.29 -0.52 -6.77
N LEU A 136 -11.47 -0.65 -5.72
CA LEU A 136 -11.21 -1.90 -5.02
C LEU A 136 -12.49 -2.60 -4.61
N ILE A 137 -13.40 -1.85 -4.02
CA ILE A 137 -14.68 -2.32 -3.52
C ILE A 137 -15.55 -2.86 -4.67
N CYS A 138 -15.70 -2.10 -5.75
CA CYS A 138 -16.54 -2.48 -6.88
C CYS A 138 -16.03 -3.75 -7.57
N GLN A 139 -14.72 -3.93 -7.71
CA GLN A 139 -14.15 -5.10 -8.38
C GLN A 139 -14.10 -6.35 -7.50
N PHE A 140 -13.90 -6.19 -6.20
CA PHE A 140 -14.03 -7.31 -5.26
C PHE A 140 -15.42 -7.96 -5.34
N LEU A 141 -16.44 -7.16 -5.72
CA LEU A 141 -17.83 -7.63 -5.85
C LEU A 141 -18.17 -8.22 -7.21
N SER A 142 -17.55 -7.69 -8.27
CA SER A 142 -17.92 -8.05 -9.63
C SER A 142 -17.36 -9.41 -10.06
N ARG A 143 -16.43 -10.01 -9.31
CA ARG A 143 -15.78 -11.28 -9.65
C ARG A 143 -15.68 -12.25 -8.47
N PRO A 144 -16.73 -13.06 -8.25
CA PRO A 144 -16.69 -14.13 -7.23
C PRO A 144 -15.69 -15.25 -7.54
N GLU A 145 -15.16 -15.31 -8.76
CA GLU A 145 -14.37 -16.44 -9.29
C GLU A 145 -12.85 -16.22 -9.34
N LEU A 146 -12.32 -15.14 -8.74
CA LEU A 146 -10.87 -15.07 -8.58
C LEU A 146 -10.49 -16.05 -7.47
N GLU A 147 -9.69 -17.09 -7.85
CA GLU A 147 -9.15 -18.07 -6.92
C GLU A 147 -8.74 -17.42 -5.60
N PRO A 148 -9.10 -18.03 -4.47
CA PRO A 148 -8.60 -17.56 -3.18
C PRO A 148 -7.08 -17.57 -3.28
N LEU A 149 -6.44 -16.42 -3.17
CA LEU A 149 -5.01 -16.41 -2.88
C LEU A 149 -4.81 -17.24 -1.62
N PRO A 150 -3.70 -18.01 -1.50
CA PRO A 150 -3.40 -18.69 -0.26
C PRO A 150 -3.61 -17.67 0.86
N GLU A 151 -4.48 -18.01 1.81
CA GLU A 151 -4.84 -17.11 2.91
C GLU A 151 -3.53 -16.70 3.59
N PRO A 152 -3.13 -15.43 3.54
CA PRO A 152 -2.11 -14.98 4.46
C PRO A 152 -2.66 -15.34 5.85
N GLU A 153 -1.85 -15.91 6.71
CA GLU A 153 -2.21 -16.15 8.12
C GLU A 153 -2.40 -14.81 8.84
N PHE A 154 -3.42 -14.06 8.45
CA PHE A 154 -3.83 -12.88 9.18
C PHE A 154 -4.33 -13.30 10.56
N GLY A 155 -3.91 -12.56 11.57
CA GLY A 155 -4.36 -12.76 12.93
C GLY A 155 -5.88 -12.83 13.05
N ARG A 156 -6.35 -13.46 14.08
CA ARG A 156 -7.78 -13.69 14.29
C ARG A 156 -8.47 -12.39 14.65
N LEU A 157 -9.60 -12.08 13.99
CA LEU A 157 -10.40 -10.88 14.27
C LEU A 157 -10.93 -10.81 15.71
N ASP A 158 -11.04 -11.95 16.40
CA ASP A 158 -11.44 -12.04 17.81
C ASP A 158 -10.37 -11.52 18.79
N THR A 159 -9.14 -11.28 18.31
CA THR A 159 -8.10 -10.63 19.11
C THR A 159 -8.26 -9.12 19.23
N LEU A 160 -9.08 -8.54 18.35
CA LEU A 160 -9.39 -7.11 18.37
C LEU A 160 -10.36 -6.76 19.49
N THR A 161 -10.11 -5.66 20.18
CA THR A 161 -11.11 -5.03 21.03
C THR A 161 -12.25 -4.45 20.19
N GLU A 162 -13.41 -4.19 20.78
CA GLU A 162 -14.52 -3.53 20.08
C GLU A 162 -14.08 -2.22 19.41
N ARG A 163 -13.25 -1.44 20.09
CA ARG A 163 -12.72 -0.17 19.55
C ARG A 163 -11.79 -0.37 18.35
N GLU A 164 -10.92 -1.36 18.38
CA GLU A 164 -10.05 -1.68 17.26
C GLU A 164 -10.84 -2.23 16.08
N ARG A 165 -11.89 -3.01 16.33
CA ARG A 165 -12.80 -3.50 15.29
C ARG A 165 -13.61 -2.37 14.66
N GLU A 166 -14.14 -1.44 15.44
CA GLU A 166 -14.83 -0.24 14.96
C GLU A 166 -13.91 0.58 14.06
N ILE A 167 -12.68 0.81 14.49
CA ILE A 167 -11.67 1.54 13.72
C ILE A 167 -11.31 0.81 12.44
N LEU A 168 -11.17 -0.52 12.45
CA LEU A 168 -10.94 -1.31 11.25
C LEU A 168 -12.05 -1.09 10.20
N ILE A 169 -13.31 -1.05 10.64
CA ILE A 169 -14.45 -0.77 9.77
C ILE A 169 -14.37 0.66 9.17
N LEU A 170 -14.03 1.66 9.98
CA LEU A 170 -13.87 3.04 9.51
C LEU A 170 -12.70 3.18 8.51
N VAL A 171 -11.59 2.49 8.77
CA VAL A 171 -10.46 2.40 7.83
C VAL A 171 -10.91 1.78 6.52
N ALA A 172 -11.69 0.70 6.55
CA ALA A 172 -12.21 0.04 5.36
C ALA A 172 -13.18 0.91 4.55
N HIS A 173 -13.85 1.85 5.19
CA HIS A 173 -14.64 2.88 4.49
C HIS A 173 -13.79 4.05 3.95
N GLY A 174 -12.47 4.00 4.09
CA GLY A 174 -11.54 4.99 3.54
C GLY A 174 -11.34 6.26 4.38
N LEU A 175 -11.79 6.29 5.65
CA LEU A 175 -11.61 7.46 6.49
C LEU A 175 -10.15 7.65 6.88
N SER A 176 -9.66 8.89 6.87
CA SER A 176 -8.34 9.27 7.42
C SER A 176 -8.34 9.19 8.96
N ASN A 177 -7.15 9.30 9.57
CA ASN A 177 -7.05 9.32 11.04
C ASN A 177 -7.75 10.54 11.64
N GLU A 178 -7.77 11.68 10.94
CA GLU A 178 -8.47 12.89 11.30
C GLU A 178 -9.99 12.69 11.28
N GLU A 179 -10.52 12.09 10.21
CA GLU A 179 -11.96 11.80 10.08
C GLU A 179 -12.42 10.76 11.12
N ILE A 180 -11.61 9.72 11.35
CA ILE A 180 -11.83 8.74 12.42
C ILE A 180 -11.85 9.42 13.79
N ALA A 181 -10.89 10.33 14.04
CA ALA A 181 -10.79 11.06 15.29
C ALA A 181 -12.03 11.92 15.55
N VAL A 182 -12.50 12.65 14.54
CA VAL A 182 -13.74 13.43 14.62
C VAL A 182 -14.94 12.54 14.95
N ARG A 183 -15.10 11.44 14.20
CA ARG A 183 -16.25 10.54 14.37
C ARG A 183 -16.28 9.84 15.73
N LEU A 184 -15.12 9.47 16.24
CA LEU A 184 -14.98 8.73 17.48
C LEU A 184 -14.73 9.60 18.72
N HIS A 185 -14.71 10.94 18.54
CA HIS A 185 -14.44 11.95 19.59
C HIS A 185 -13.12 11.70 20.32
N VAL A 186 -12.06 11.40 19.57
CA VAL A 186 -10.69 11.19 20.09
C VAL A 186 -9.69 12.11 19.39
N SER A 187 -8.42 12.12 19.81
CA SER A 187 -7.38 12.83 19.05
C SER A 187 -6.96 12.02 17.81
N PRO A 188 -6.46 12.68 16.73
CA PRO A 188 -5.89 11.98 15.57
C PRO A 188 -4.75 11.02 15.96
N LEU A 189 -3.94 11.38 16.96
CA LEU A 189 -2.89 10.52 17.49
C LEU A 189 -3.46 9.26 18.17
N THR A 190 -4.57 9.39 18.87
CA THR A 190 -5.28 8.26 19.49
C THR A 190 -5.86 7.34 18.41
N ALA A 191 -6.49 7.89 17.36
CA ALA A 191 -6.98 7.12 16.22
C ALA A 191 -5.84 6.34 15.54
N LYS A 192 -4.70 7.00 15.24
CA LYS A 192 -3.50 6.37 14.68
C LYS A 192 -2.98 5.24 15.58
N THR A 193 -2.96 5.44 16.88
CA THR A 193 -2.52 4.40 17.84
C THR A 193 -3.39 3.16 17.77
N HIS A 194 -4.71 3.31 17.69
CA HIS A 194 -5.62 2.17 17.56
C HIS A 194 -5.50 1.46 16.20
N VAL A 195 -5.32 2.21 15.10
CA VAL A 195 -5.04 1.63 13.77
C VAL A 195 -3.78 0.77 13.85
N ASN A 196 -2.68 1.30 14.42
CA ASN A 196 -1.42 0.58 14.54
C ASN A 196 -1.55 -0.67 15.42
N ARG A 197 -2.30 -0.59 16.53
CA ARG A 197 -2.57 -1.77 17.38
C ARG A 197 -3.37 -2.85 16.65
N ALA A 198 -4.35 -2.45 15.86
CA ALA A 198 -5.10 -3.39 15.03
C ALA A 198 -4.20 -4.07 14.01
N MET A 199 -3.34 -3.30 13.31
CA MET A 199 -2.35 -3.85 12.38
C MET A 199 -1.42 -4.86 13.07
N THR A 200 -0.84 -4.50 14.22
CA THR A 200 0.06 -5.39 14.98
C THR A 200 -0.63 -6.68 15.41
N LYS A 201 -1.85 -6.60 15.94
CA LYS A 201 -2.60 -7.79 16.39
C LYS A 201 -2.99 -8.73 15.26
N LEU A 202 -3.22 -8.16 14.07
CA LEU A 202 -3.61 -8.92 12.88
C LEU A 202 -2.41 -9.37 12.04
N GLY A 203 -1.18 -9.00 12.43
CA GLY A 203 0.02 -9.29 11.65
C GLY A 203 0.02 -8.57 10.29
N ILE A 204 -0.63 -7.41 10.21
CA ILE A 204 -0.78 -6.65 8.98
C ILE A 204 0.27 -5.55 8.91
N ARG A 205 0.97 -5.47 7.79
CA ARG A 205 2.13 -4.58 7.59
C ARG A 205 1.77 -3.13 7.32
N ASP A 206 0.58 -2.84 6.75
CA ASP A 206 0.15 -1.48 6.42
C ASP A 206 -1.38 -1.34 6.36
N ARG A 207 -1.81 -0.08 6.28
CA ARG A 207 -3.24 0.29 6.27
C ARG A 207 -4.01 -0.24 5.05
N ALA A 208 -3.35 -0.38 3.88
CA ALA A 208 -4.02 -0.90 2.68
C ALA A 208 -4.43 -2.34 2.89
N GLN A 209 -3.57 -3.13 3.54
CA GLN A 209 -3.87 -4.52 3.87
C GLN A 209 -4.98 -4.65 4.92
N LEU A 210 -5.14 -3.68 5.83
CA LEU A 210 -6.32 -3.62 6.70
C LEU A 210 -7.63 -3.51 5.91
N VAL A 211 -7.65 -2.66 4.88
CA VAL A 211 -8.81 -2.51 4.00
C VAL A 211 -9.10 -3.83 3.30
N VAL A 212 -8.10 -4.44 2.68
CA VAL A 212 -8.23 -5.74 1.99
C VAL A 212 -8.81 -6.79 2.93
N LEU A 213 -8.25 -6.93 4.15
CA LEU A 213 -8.74 -7.88 5.15
C LEU A 213 -10.20 -7.65 5.52
N ALA A 214 -10.62 -6.39 5.77
CA ALA A 214 -11.98 -6.07 6.18
C ALA A 214 -13.00 -6.52 5.13
N TYR A 215 -12.70 -6.34 3.84
CA TYR A 215 -13.55 -6.82 2.75
C TYR A 215 -13.51 -8.34 2.60
N GLN A 216 -12.34 -8.97 2.66
CA GLN A 216 -12.21 -10.44 2.58
C GLN A 216 -12.98 -11.16 3.68
N ARG A 217 -13.00 -10.59 4.88
CA ARG A 217 -13.71 -11.16 6.04
C ARG A 217 -15.17 -10.72 6.14
N GLY A 218 -15.67 -9.96 5.17
CA GLY A 218 -17.07 -9.50 5.14
C GLY A 218 -17.46 -8.55 6.27
N LEU A 219 -16.48 -7.86 6.88
CA LEU A 219 -16.74 -6.83 7.90
C LEU A 219 -17.40 -5.59 7.31
N VAL A 220 -17.13 -5.33 6.05
CA VAL A 220 -17.70 -4.22 5.27
C VAL A 220 -18.16 -4.77 3.93
N ARG A 221 -19.33 -4.37 3.50
CA ARG A 221 -19.86 -4.70 2.18
C ARG A 221 -19.76 -3.48 1.28
N PRO A 222 -19.47 -3.69 0.00
CA PRO A 222 -19.43 -2.61 -0.94
C PRO A 222 -20.79 -1.92 -1.14
N GLY A 223 -20.76 -0.58 -1.22
CA GLY A 223 -21.99 0.21 -1.25
C GLY A 223 -22.68 0.39 0.10
N GLU A 224 -22.19 -0.27 1.16
CA GLU A 224 -22.66 -0.04 2.52
C GLU A 224 -22.26 1.37 2.96
N LYS A 225 -23.26 2.16 3.37
CA LYS A 225 -23.00 3.50 3.91
C LYS A 225 -22.70 3.40 5.38
N LEU A 226 -21.73 4.16 5.83
CA LEU A 226 -21.51 4.40 7.26
C LEU A 226 -22.78 4.99 7.89
N THR A 227 -23.45 4.23 8.70
CA THR A 227 -24.54 4.70 9.55
C THR A 227 -23.99 5.46 10.75
#